data_84a27f3acc5654d3e424266b8ab45fe2
#
_entry.id   84a27f3acc5654d3e424266b8ab45fe2
#
_cell.length_a   1.000
_cell.length_b   1.000
_cell.length_c   1.000
_cell.angle_alpha   90.00
_cell.angle_beta   90.00
_cell.angle_gamma   90.00
#
_symmetry.space_group_name_H-M   'P 1'
#
loop_
_entity.id
_entity.type
_entity.pdbx_description
1 polymer ?
#
loop_
_entity_poly.entity_id
_entity_poly.type
_entity_poly.pdbx_seq_one_letter_code
_entity_poly.pdbx_strand_id
1 'polypeptide(L)'
;QGEGPLFMDPDADKAREFFRHKKRALINKVMTVKEAVEKFVHDGEYLAIGGFGANRIPTAICHEILRQRKKNLAFAGHTSTHDFQILAAGEVFNRCDIAYIIGLEARGLSPNARRYMESGKVKNCEWTNYSMALRLKAAAMGVSAWAAFQAAVWP
;
A
#
# COMPACT_ATOMS: atom_id res chain seq x y z
N GLN A 1 10.64 -1.83 10.58
CA GLN A 1 10.38 -3.17 10.02
C GLN A 1 9.62 -3.97 11.09
N GLY A 2 8.56 -4.69 10.69
CA GLY A 2 7.99 -5.71 11.55
C GLY A 2 9.09 -6.68 12.00
N GLU A 3 8.84 -7.49 13.02
CA GLU A 3 9.82 -8.48 13.45
C GLU A 3 10.08 -9.49 12.32
N GLY A 4 11.15 -9.29 11.61
CA GLY A 4 11.60 -10.06 10.46
C GLY A 4 11.44 -9.32 9.12
N PRO A 5 12.28 -9.65 8.15
CA PRO A 5 12.21 -9.07 6.81
C PRO A 5 10.91 -9.44 6.12
N LEU A 6 10.37 -8.50 5.32
CA LEU A 6 9.36 -8.85 4.33
C LEU A 6 9.99 -9.84 3.35
N PHE A 7 9.35 -10.99 3.15
CA PHE A 7 9.82 -11.93 2.16
C PHE A 7 9.53 -11.37 0.76
N MET A 8 10.58 -10.98 0.05
CA MET A 8 10.49 -10.38 -1.28
C MET A 8 11.23 -11.19 -2.36
N ASP A 9 11.79 -12.34 -1.99
CA ASP A 9 12.46 -13.23 -2.93
C ASP A 9 11.41 -13.99 -3.77
N PRO A 10 11.49 -14.02 -5.11
CA PRO A 10 10.56 -14.76 -5.96
C PRO A 10 10.70 -16.28 -5.86
N ASP A 11 11.71 -16.79 -5.17
CA ASP A 11 11.91 -18.22 -4.96
C ASP A 11 10.86 -18.81 -4.02
N ALA A 12 10.03 -19.70 -4.57
CA ALA A 12 8.92 -20.31 -3.83
C ALA A 12 9.38 -21.21 -2.68
N ASP A 13 10.53 -21.85 -2.78
CA ASP A 13 11.04 -22.73 -1.73
C ASP A 13 11.59 -21.93 -0.55
N LYS A 14 12.26 -20.82 -0.81
CA LYS A 14 12.65 -19.87 0.24
C LYS A 14 11.43 -19.27 0.92
N ALA A 15 10.37 -18.96 0.20
CA ALA A 15 9.12 -18.48 0.78
C ALA A 15 8.51 -19.53 1.73
N ARG A 16 8.46 -20.78 1.31
CA ARG A 16 7.96 -21.89 2.14
C ARG A 16 8.78 -22.04 3.41
N GLU A 17 10.11 -21.99 3.27
CA GLU A 17 11.01 -22.09 4.42
C GLU A 17 10.82 -20.93 5.40
N PHE A 18 10.75 -19.69 4.92
CA PHE A 18 10.43 -18.52 5.73
C PHE A 18 9.13 -18.71 6.51
N PHE A 19 8.05 -19.17 5.85
CA PHE A 19 6.76 -19.35 6.50
C PHE A 19 6.70 -20.55 7.45
N ARG A 20 7.56 -21.57 7.29
CA ARG A 20 7.70 -22.66 8.26
C ARG A 20 8.22 -22.17 9.60
N HIS A 21 9.19 -21.26 9.60
CA HIS A 21 9.83 -20.73 10.80
C HIS A 21 9.11 -19.54 11.41
N LYS A 22 8.12 -18.98 10.72
CA LYS A 22 7.32 -17.87 11.25
C LYS A 22 6.55 -18.30 12.49
N LYS A 23 6.70 -17.56 13.57
CA LYS A 23 5.91 -17.78 14.80
C LYS A 23 4.41 -17.73 14.50
N ARG A 24 3.70 -18.80 14.89
CA ARG A 24 2.25 -18.93 14.72
C ARG A 24 1.49 -18.88 16.05
N ALA A 25 2.17 -18.60 17.14
CA ALA A 25 1.55 -18.47 18.44
C ALA A 25 0.54 -17.31 18.46
N LEU A 26 -0.56 -17.50 19.16
CA LEU A 26 -1.48 -16.43 19.48
C LEU A 26 -0.80 -15.48 20.47
N ILE A 27 -0.55 -14.26 20.05
CA ILE A 27 0.00 -13.21 20.89
C ILE A 27 -0.96 -12.01 20.88
N ASN A 28 -0.99 -11.25 21.96
CA ASN A 28 -1.73 -9.99 21.98
C ASN A 28 -1.04 -9.00 21.04
N LYS A 29 -1.76 -8.57 20.00
CA LYS A 29 -1.31 -7.60 18.99
C LYS A 29 -2.01 -6.25 19.10
N VAL A 30 -2.80 -6.05 20.15
CA VAL A 30 -3.51 -4.79 20.38
C VAL A 30 -2.49 -3.72 20.78
N MET A 31 -2.50 -2.62 20.07
CA MET A 31 -1.66 -1.47 20.33
C MET A 31 -2.38 -0.19 19.88
N THR A 32 -1.92 0.95 20.33
CA THR A 32 -2.43 2.25 19.87
C THR A 32 -2.04 2.52 18.43
N VAL A 33 -2.78 3.39 17.75
CA VAL A 33 -2.46 3.81 16.38
C VAL A 33 -1.07 4.45 16.31
N LYS A 34 -0.71 5.22 17.34
CA LYS A 34 0.60 5.86 17.46
C LYS A 34 1.71 4.80 17.49
N GLU A 35 1.62 3.85 18.39
CA GLU A 35 2.59 2.75 18.49
C GLU A 35 2.68 1.92 17.20
N ALA A 36 1.55 1.66 16.57
CA ALA A 36 1.51 0.90 15.33
C ALA A 36 2.27 1.61 14.20
N VAL A 37 2.03 2.91 14.01
CA VAL A 37 2.71 3.68 12.97
C VAL A 37 4.19 3.87 13.31
N GLU A 38 4.53 4.13 14.57
CA GLU A 38 5.92 4.25 15.01
C GLU A 38 6.73 2.97 14.75
N LYS A 39 6.11 1.82 15.06
CA LYS A 39 6.76 0.52 14.94
C LYS A 39 6.83 -0.05 13.54
N PHE A 40 5.82 0.20 12.70
CA PHE A 40 5.64 -0.52 11.44
C PHE A 40 5.65 0.35 10.18
N VAL A 41 5.75 1.66 10.31
CA VAL A 41 5.83 2.55 9.14
C VAL A 41 7.11 3.37 9.23
N HIS A 42 8.06 3.10 8.35
CA HIS A 42 9.33 3.82 8.27
C HIS A 42 9.44 4.59 6.95
N ASP A 43 10.27 5.62 6.95
CA ASP A 43 10.53 6.39 5.74
C ASP A 43 11.07 5.48 4.61
N GLY A 44 10.59 5.69 3.40
CA GLY A 44 10.99 4.90 2.24
C GLY A 44 10.22 3.58 2.03
N GLU A 45 9.34 3.18 2.94
CA GLU A 45 8.60 1.92 2.82
C GLU A 45 7.47 1.99 1.79
N TYR A 46 7.09 0.81 1.29
CA TYR A 46 5.98 0.63 0.36
C TYR A 46 4.71 0.24 1.12
N LEU A 47 3.71 1.10 1.10
CA LEU A 47 2.43 0.89 1.78
C LEU A 47 1.35 0.41 0.81
N ALA A 48 0.73 -0.72 1.13
CA ALA A 48 -0.52 -1.14 0.53
C ALA A 48 -1.65 -0.93 1.55
N ILE A 49 -2.61 -0.06 1.22
CA ILE A 49 -3.70 0.28 2.11
C ILE A 49 -5.00 -0.33 1.57
N GLY A 50 -5.65 -1.13 2.40
CA GLY A 50 -6.93 -1.76 2.09
C GLY A 50 -8.10 -0.83 2.36
N GLY A 51 -9.24 -1.19 1.81
CA GLY A 51 -10.49 -0.43 1.83
C GLY A 51 -11.09 -0.40 0.44
N PHE A 52 -12.24 0.21 0.30
CA PHE A 52 -12.90 0.39 -1.00
C PHE A 52 -13.69 1.69 -1.03
N GLY A 53 -13.31 2.60 -1.89
CA GLY A 53 -13.95 3.90 -2.01
C GLY A 53 -13.89 4.66 -0.67
N ALA A 54 -15.05 5.00 -0.14
CA ALA A 54 -15.17 5.69 1.15
C ALA A 54 -15.29 4.73 2.36
N ASN A 55 -15.31 3.40 2.11
CA ASN A 55 -15.59 2.41 3.15
C ASN A 55 -14.34 1.68 3.60
N ARG A 56 -14.24 1.44 4.89
CA ARG A 56 -13.18 0.65 5.53
C ARG A 56 -11.76 1.18 5.30
N ILE A 57 -11.64 2.47 5.06
CA ILE A 57 -10.34 3.15 4.93
C ILE A 57 -9.77 3.41 6.34
N PRO A 58 -8.52 3.04 6.63
CA PRO A 58 -7.90 3.26 7.93
C PRO A 58 -7.42 4.71 8.09
N THR A 59 -8.34 5.66 8.07
CA THR A 59 -8.04 7.11 8.10
C THR A 59 -7.25 7.53 9.34
N ALA A 60 -7.51 6.89 10.49
CA ALA A 60 -6.75 7.15 11.72
C ALA A 60 -5.26 6.86 11.54
N ILE A 61 -4.90 5.78 10.86
CA ILE A 61 -3.50 5.44 10.53
C ILE A 61 -2.93 6.47 9.56
N CYS A 62 -3.68 6.86 8.52
CA CYS A 62 -3.23 7.86 7.56
C CYS A 62 -2.91 9.21 8.24
N HIS A 63 -3.79 9.67 9.14
CA HIS A 63 -3.54 10.86 9.92
C HIS A 63 -2.33 10.73 10.84
N GLU A 64 -2.12 9.57 11.44
CA GLU A 64 -0.98 9.35 12.32
C GLU A 64 0.35 9.32 11.54
N ILE A 65 0.35 8.80 10.33
CA ILE A 65 1.51 8.88 9.40
C ILE A 65 1.91 10.35 9.20
N LEU A 66 0.94 11.25 9.01
CA LEU A 66 1.19 12.67 8.89
C LEU A 66 1.71 13.28 10.20
N ARG A 67 1.11 12.95 11.34
CA ARG A 67 1.54 13.46 12.66
C ARG A 67 2.98 13.08 12.97
N GLN A 68 3.39 11.88 12.61
CA GLN A 68 4.76 11.40 12.79
C GLN A 68 5.71 11.87 11.67
N ARG A 69 5.21 12.67 10.72
CA ARG A 69 6.00 13.25 9.61
C ARG A 69 6.75 12.21 8.79
N LYS A 70 6.15 11.03 8.60
CA LYS A 70 6.71 10.02 7.70
C LYS A 70 6.79 10.56 6.29
N LYS A 71 7.82 10.13 5.53
CA LYS A 71 8.09 10.68 4.19
C LYS A 71 8.75 9.66 3.26
N ASN A 72 8.84 10.02 1.99
CA ASN A 72 9.44 9.18 0.94
C ASN A 72 8.80 7.80 0.81
N LEU A 73 7.56 7.65 1.24
CA LEU A 73 6.84 6.39 1.12
C LEU A 73 6.54 6.07 -0.34
N ALA A 74 6.34 4.80 -0.65
CA ALA A 74 5.66 4.36 -1.85
C ALA A 74 4.25 3.90 -1.47
N PHE A 75 3.26 4.18 -2.32
CA PHE A 75 1.86 3.92 -2.04
C PHE A 75 1.24 3.03 -3.11
N ALA A 76 0.57 1.96 -2.71
CA ALA A 76 -0.27 1.14 -3.57
C ALA A 76 -1.74 1.39 -3.25
N GLY A 77 -2.47 1.93 -4.22
CA GLY A 77 -3.87 2.30 -4.07
C GLY A 77 -4.78 1.51 -5.00
N HIS A 78 -5.68 0.70 -4.43
CA HIS A 78 -6.76 0.05 -5.16
C HIS A 78 -8.09 0.67 -4.73
N THR A 79 -8.71 1.46 -5.60
CA THR A 79 -9.93 2.21 -5.29
C THR A 79 -9.77 3.08 -4.04
N SER A 80 -8.61 3.73 -3.94
CA SER A 80 -8.24 4.61 -2.84
C SER A 80 -8.89 5.98 -3.00
N THR A 81 -9.40 6.52 -1.93
CA THR A 81 -10.04 7.82 -1.90
C THR A 81 -9.51 8.69 -0.76
N HIS A 82 -10.05 8.53 0.45
CA HIS A 82 -9.67 9.33 1.61
C HIS A 82 -8.23 9.10 2.05
N ASP A 83 -7.76 7.85 2.03
CA ASP A 83 -6.36 7.50 2.31
C ASP A 83 -5.40 8.24 1.38
N PHE A 84 -5.64 8.15 0.08
CA PHE A 84 -4.84 8.85 -0.92
C PHE A 84 -4.88 10.37 -0.71
N GLN A 85 -6.06 10.93 -0.49
CA GLN A 85 -6.22 12.38 -0.31
C GLN A 85 -5.49 12.89 0.94
N ILE A 86 -5.57 12.17 2.07
CA ILE A 86 -4.89 12.52 3.31
C ILE A 86 -3.38 12.46 3.12
N LEU A 87 -2.86 11.36 2.55
CA LEU A 87 -1.44 11.17 2.34
C LEU A 87 -0.87 12.15 1.30
N ALA A 88 -1.62 12.45 0.25
CA ALA A 88 -1.25 13.46 -0.76
C ALA A 88 -1.22 14.87 -0.18
N ALA A 89 -2.16 15.20 0.71
CA ALA A 89 -2.18 16.51 1.39
C ALA A 89 -0.91 16.73 2.24
N GLY A 90 -0.36 15.65 2.81
CA GLY A 90 0.89 15.68 3.57
C GLY A 90 2.16 15.48 2.73
N GLU A 91 2.04 15.23 1.43
CA GLU A 91 3.16 14.97 0.51
C GLU A 91 4.09 13.84 1.02
N VAL A 92 3.53 12.79 1.63
CA VAL A 92 4.30 11.76 2.34
C VAL A 92 4.89 10.68 1.45
N PHE A 93 4.43 10.54 0.20
CA PHE A 93 4.90 9.53 -0.74
C PHE A 93 5.48 10.18 -2.01
N ASN A 94 6.51 9.57 -2.59
CA ASN A 94 7.14 10.02 -3.83
C ASN A 94 6.99 9.02 -4.98
N ARG A 95 6.36 7.88 -4.72
CA ARG A 95 5.98 6.87 -5.71
C ARG A 95 4.56 6.39 -5.44
N CYS A 96 3.80 6.22 -6.51
CA CYS A 96 2.42 5.78 -6.42
C CYS A 96 2.13 4.74 -7.52
N ASP A 97 1.74 3.55 -7.11
CA ASP A 97 1.15 2.52 -7.97
C ASP A 97 -0.37 2.58 -7.78
N ILE A 98 -1.12 3.00 -8.78
CA ILE A 98 -2.53 3.36 -8.64
C ILE A 98 -3.43 2.57 -9.58
N ALA A 99 -4.58 2.17 -9.04
CA ALA A 99 -5.62 1.51 -9.79
C ALA A 99 -7.02 2.14 -9.58
N TYR A 100 -7.13 3.38 -9.38
CA TYR A 100 -8.24 4.26 -9.11
C TYR A 100 -8.05 5.00 -7.78
N ILE A 101 -7.90 6.30 -7.89
CA ILE A 101 -7.66 7.18 -6.75
C ILE A 101 -8.58 8.42 -6.76
N ILE A 102 -9.55 8.45 -7.65
CA ILE A 102 -10.47 9.57 -7.81
C ILE A 102 -11.41 9.57 -6.60
N GLY A 103 -11.63 10.74 -6.03
CA GLY A 103 -12.60 10.93 -4.97
C GLY A 103 -14.03 10.61 -5.41
N LEU A 104 -14.96 10.78 -4.50
CA LEU A 104 -16.38 10.61 -4.83
C LEU A 104 -16.74 11.46 -6.05
N GLU A 105 -17.10 10.83 -7.13
CA GLU A 105 -17.39 11.44 -8.45
C GLU A 105 -18.37 12.63 -8.36
N ALA A 106 -19.33 12.55 -7.45
CA ALA A 106 -20.28 13.62 -7.17
C ALA A 106 -19.65 14.93 -6.70
N ARG A 107 -18.41 14.91 -6.22
CA ARG A 107 -17.68 16.09 -5.73
C ARG A 107 -16.43 16.44 -6.55
N GLY A 108 -16.17 15.66 -7.60
CA GLY A 108 -14.99 15.83 -8.45
C GLY A 108 -13.68 15.36 -7.79
N LEU A 109 -12.60 15.70 -8.45
CA LEU A 109 -11.25 15.34 -7.99
C LEU A 109 -10.85 16.15 -6.76
N SER A 110 -10.18 15.48 -5.81
CA SER A 110 -9.58 16.18 -4.67
C SER A 110 -8.54 17.20 -5.13
N PRO A 111 -8.66 18.48 -4.76
CA PRO A 111 -7.68 19.50 -5.14
C PRO A 111 -6.26 19.19 -4.63
N ASN A 112 -6.13 18.61 -3.45
CA ASN A 112 -4.83 18.23 -2.88
C ASN A 112 -4.19 17.08 -3.66
N ALA A 113 -4.96 16.05 -3.99
CA ALA A 113 -4.49 14.93 -4.78
C ALA A 113 -4.02 15.40 -6.16
N ARG A 114 -4.85 16.19 -6.86
CA ARG A 114 -4.51 16.75 -8.17
C ARG A 114 -3.22 17.56 -8.11
N ARG A 115 -3.14 18.53 -7.22
CA ARG A 115 -1.96 19.38 -7.07
C ARG A 115 -0.69 18.58 -6.84
N TYR A 116 -0.76 17.56 -5.98
CA TYR A 116 0.41 16.76 -5.66
C TYR A 116 0.82 15.87 -6.84
N MET A 117 -0.14 15.22 -7.50
CA MET A 117 0.14 14.38 -8.68
C MET A 117 0.70 15.18 -9.87
N GLU A 118 0.19 16.40 -10.10
CA GLU A 118 0.64 17.28 -11.17
C GLU A 118 1.97 17.99 -10.85
N SER A 119 2.44 17.95 -9.61
CA SER A 119 3.67 18.63 -9.15
C SER A 119 4.97 18.09 -9.74
N GLY A 120 4.95 16.89 -10.34
CA GLY A 120 6.14 16.18 -10.80
C GLY A 120 6.98 15.53 -9.68
N LYS A 121 6.58 15.68 -8.40
CA LYS A 121 7.28 15.08 -7.25
C LYS A 121 7.03 13.59 -7.10
N VAL A 122 5.99 13.06 -7.75
CA VAL A 122 5.52 11.68 -7.58
C VAL A 122 5.74 10.89 -8.87
N LYS A 123 6.39 9.75 -8.76
CA LYS A 123 6.46 8.77 -9.85
C LYS A 123 5.19 7.92 -9.84
N ASN A 124 4.39 8.05 -10.88
CA ASN A 124 3.12 7.34 -11.00
C ASN A 124 3.23 6.16 -11.95
N CYS A 125 2.63 5.05 -11.56
CA CYS A 125 2.41 3.89 -12.41
C CYS A 125 0.94 3.52 -12.34
N GLU A 126 0.27 3.53 -13.49
CA GLU A 126 -1.16 3.25 -13.59
C GLU A 126 -1.41 1.76 -13.79
N TRP A 127 -2.43 1.25 -13.10
CA TRP A 127 -2.87 -0.13 -13.12
C TRP A 127 -4.39 -0.17 -13.26
N THR A 128 -4.92 -1.27 -13.75
CA THR A 128 -6.35 -1.56 -13.58
C THR A 128 -6.59 -2.12 -12.18
N ASN A 129 -7.84 -2.03 -11.69
CA ASN A 129 -8.20 -2.66 -10.41
C ASN A 129 -7.86 -4.15 -10.41
N TYR A 130 -8.08 -4.83 -11.53
CA TYR A 130 -7.78 -6.25 -11.66
C TYR A 130 -6.27 -6.53 -11.60
N SER A 131 -5.44 -5.80 -12.34
CA SER A 131 -4.00 -6.02 -12.33
C SER A 131 -3.36 -5.65 -10.99
N MET A 132 -3.87 -4.64 -10.29
CA MET A 132 -3.44 -4.34 -8.92
C MET A 132 -3.79 -5.46 -7.94
N ALA A 133 -5.01 -6.01 -8.02
CA ALA A 133 -5.40 -7.16 -7.21
C ALA A 133 -4.52 -8.38 -7.47
N LEU A 134 -4.17 -8.63 -8.75
CA LEU A 134 -3.24 -9.70 -9.11
C LEU A 134 -1.84 -9.48 -8.54
N ARG A 135 -1.34 -8.25 -8.54
CA ARG A 135 -0.04 -7.93 -7.91
C ARG A 135 -0.03 -8.24 -6.41
N LEU A 136 -1.10 -7.84 -5.70
CA LEU A 136 -1.23 -8.13 -4.27
C LEU A 136 -1.34 -9.65 -4.02
N LYS A 137 -2.08 -10.37 -4.86
CA LYS A 137 -2.19 -11.83 -4.80
C LYS A 137 -0.85 -12.51 -5.09
N ALA A 138 -0.13 -12.06 -6.10
CA ALA A 138 1.21 -12.59 -6.44
C ALA A 138 2.18 -12.41 -5.27
N ALA A 139 2.20 -11.24 -4.65
CA ALA A 139 3.01 -10.99 -3.46
C ALA A 139 2.64 -11.91 -2.29
N ALA A 140 1.34 -12.15 -2.07
CA ALA A 140 0.88 -13.07 -1.02
C ALA A 140 1.27 -14.53 -1.29
N MET A 141 1.41 -14.92 -2.55
CA MET A 141 1.81 -16.25 -2.98
C MET A 141 3.34 -16.42 -3.10
N GLY A 142 4.10 -15.35 -2.97
CA GLY A 142 5.56 -15.37 -3.17
C GLY A 142 5.97 -15.62 -4.63
N VAL A 143 5.13 -15.23 -5.58
CA VAL A 143 5.44 -15.31 -7.03
C VAL A 143 5.61 -13.91 -7.62
N SER A 144 6.36 -13.80 -8.72
CA SER A 144 6.52 -12.50 -9.38
C SER A 144 5.18 -11.99 -9.93
N ALA A 145 4.92 -10.70 -9.79
CA ALA A 145 3.71 -10.09 -10.35
C ALA A 145 3.64 -10.24 -11.89
N TRP A 146 4.77 -10.30 -12.56
CA TRP A 146 4.87 -10.51 -14.00
C TRP A 146 4.34 -11.90 -14.41
N ALA A 147 4.75 -12.95 -13.71
CA ALA A 147 4.27 -14.31 -13.99
C ALA A 147 2.75 -14.43 -13.76
N ALA A 148 2.23 -13.81 -12.69
CA ALA A 148 0.80 -13.78 -12.43
C ALA A 148 0.03 -12.99 -13.49
N PHE A 149 0.60 -11.91 -14.02
CA PHE A 149 0.00 -11.11 -15.08
C PHE A 149 -0.04 -11.89 -16.40
N GLN A 150 1.06 -12.54 -16.79
CA GLN A 150 1.09 -13.36 -18.02
C GLN A 150 0.09 -14.51 -17.98
N ALA A 151 -0.02 -15.22 -16.86
CA ALA A 151 -0.99 -16.31 -16.70
C ALA A 151 -2.46 -15.85 -16.78
N ALA A 152 -2.73 -14.58 -16.50
CA ALA A 152 -4.08 -14.02 -16.53
C ALA A 152 -4.47 -13.37 -17.87
N VAL A 153 -3.49 -12.98 -18.67
CA VAL A 153 -3.69 -12.21 -19.93
C VAL A 153 -3.43 -13.07 -21.18
N TRP A 154 -2.76 -14.21 -21.02
CA TRP A 154 -2.43 -15.10 -22.14
C TRP A 154 -3.02 -16.48 -21.90
N PRO A 155 -3.98 -16.93 -22.74
CA PRO A 155 -4.50 -18.30 -22.67
C PRO A 155 -3.45 -19.32 -23.06
#